data_0d07049c75bc3ccd54aecda1c8c68085
#
_entry.id   0d07049c75bc3ccd54aecda1c8c68085
#
_cell.length_a   1.000
_cell.length_b   1.000
_cell.length_c   1.000
_cell.angle_alpha   90.00
_cell.angle_beta   90.00
_cell.angle_gamma   90.00
#
_symmetry.space_group_name_H-M   'P 1'
#
loop_
_entity.id
_entity.type
_entity.pdbx_description
1 polymer ?
#
loop_
_entity_poly.entity_id
_entity_poly.type
_entity_poly.pdbx_seq_one_letter_code
_entity_poly.pdbx_strand_id
1 'polypeptide(L)'
;MPDAHQQPKGAGDTFVKTILVVEDDEDIGSFLVQAISQETTHHALLVSDGFQALKTIHELKPNLLIIDYQLPHMNGIELYDRLGAVKGLEAPPTIMMSARLPTHEIAKRKIVAMKKPFELQELLNSIEKLLA
;
A
#
# COMPACT_ATOMS: atom_id res chain seq x y z
N MET A 1 29.97 0.62 -10.24
CA MET A 1 29.29 0.30 -9.72
C MET A 1 28.60 0.23 -9.41
N PRO A 2 29.06 0.09 -9.40
CA PRO A 2 28.36 -0.23 -8.83
C PRO A 2 27.84 -0.53 -8.38
N ASP A 3 28.17 -0.62 -8.27
CA ASP A 3 27.64 -1.14 -7.62
C ASP A 3 27.11 -1.46 -7.13
N ALA A 4 27.63 -1.34 -7.29
CA ALA A 4 27.04 -1.78 -6.69
C ALA A 4 26.68 -2.13 -6.35
N HIS A 5 27.26 -2.21 -6.48
CA HIS A 5 26.85 -2.67 -5.87
C HIS A 5 26.62 -2.94 -5.20
N GLN A 6 27.09 -2.73 -5.12
CA GLN A 6 26.83 -3.11 -4.34
C GLN A 6 26.34 -3.24 -3.50
N GLN A 7 26.31 -3.50 -3.65
CA GLN A 7 25.60 -3.83 -2.72
C GLN A 7 25.72 -4.91 -1.99
N PRO A 8 25.84 -5.17 -1.21
CA PRO A 8 25.97 -6.33 -0.47
C PRO A 8 24.86 -7.20 -0.62
N LYS A 9 25.12 -8.07 -0.90
CA LYS A 9 24.18 -8.82 -0.99
C LYS A 9 23.12 -9.20 -0.35
N GLY A 10 22.60 -9.59 -0.72
CA GLY A 10 21.42 -10.06 -0.16
C GLY A 10 20.78 -9.16 0.86
N ALA A 11 21.51 -8.58 1.69
CA ALA A 11 20.99 -7.69 2.72
C ALA A 11 20.30 -6.48 2.12
N GLY A 12 20.80 -5.95 1.02
CA GLY A 12 20.17 -4.83 0.34
C GLY A 12 18.78 -5.17 -0.15
N ASP A 13 18.62 -6.38 -0.67
CA ASP A 13 17.33 -6.81 -1.22
C ASP A 13 16.26 -6.96 -0.16
N THR A 14 16.61 -7.35 1.06
CA THR A 14 15.65 -7.53 2.14
C THR A 14 15.05 -6.22 2.60
N PHE A 15 15.67 -5.09 2.29
CA PHE A 15 15.19 -3.78 2.71
C PHE A 15 14.38 -3.06 1.65
N VAL A 16 14.38 -3.55 0.43
CA VAL A 16 13.62 -2.93 -0.66
C VAL A 16 12.33 -3.70 -0.86
N LYS A 17 11.22 -3.01 -0.62
CA LYS A 17 9.89 -3.61 -0.72
C LYS A 17 9.08 -2.89 -1.78
N THR A 18 8.01 -3.52 -2.22
CA THR A 18 7.07 -2.95 -3.18
C THR A 18 5.79 -2.56 -2.47
N ILE A 19 5.38 -1.33 -2.64
CA ILE A 19 4.17 -0.77 -2.04
C ILE A 19 3.20 -0.42 -3.16
N LEU A 20 1.98 -0.91 -3.07
CA LEU A 20 0.94 -0.57 -4.03
C LEU A 20 0.00 0.45 -3.41
N VAL A 21 -0.13 1.60 -4.05
CA VAL A 21 -1.06 2.65 -3.65
C VAL A 21 -2.29 2.57 -4.55
N VAL A 22 -3.46 2.46 -3.95
CA VAL A 22 -4.73 2.40 -4.66
C VAL A 22 -5.50 3.68 -4.35
N GLU A 23 -5.54 4.59 -5.30
CA GLU A 23 -6.10 5.93 -5.12
C GLU A 23 -6.60 6.44 -6.47
N ASP A 24 -7.87 6.84 -6.53
CA ASP A 24 -8.46 7.33 -7.79
C ASP A 24 -8.16 8.79 -8.07
N ASP A 25 -7.80 9.57 -7.04
CA ASP A 25 -7.35 10.94 -7.26
C ASP A 25 -5.88 10.91 -7.67
N GLU A 26 -5.63 11.25 -8.92
CA GLU A 26 -4.29 11.14 -9.49
C GLU A 26 -3.28 12.04 -8.79
N ASP A 27 -3.68 13.23 -8.38
CA ASP A 27 -2.78 14.16 -7.71
C ASP A 27 -2.37 13.62 -6.34
N ILE A 28 -3.34 13.11 -5.58
CA ILE A 28 -3.06 12.52 -4.27
C ILE A 28 -2.20 11.28 -4.43
N GLY A 29 -2.57 10.41 -5.37
CA GLY A 29 -1.83 9.17 -5.61
C GLY A 29 -0.39 9.42 -6.02
N SER A 30 -0.18 10.37 -6.94
CA SER A 30 1.16 10.72 -7.41
C SER A 30 1.99 11.33 -6.29
N PHE A 31 1.38 12.17 -5.46
CA PHE A 31 2.06 12.74 -4.30
C PHE A 31 2.53 11.63 -3.36
N LEU A 32 1.67 10.68 -3.05
CA LEU A 32 2.02 9.58 -2.15
C LEU A 32 3.16 8.73 -2.70
N VAL A 33 3.06 8.36 -3.98
CA VAL A 33 4.09 7.55 -4.63
C VAL A 33 5.43 8.29 -4.61
N GLN A 34 5.42 9.56 -4.96
CA GLN A 34 6.63 10.36 -4.99
C GLN A 34 7.23 10.50 -3.60
N ALA A 35 6.40 10.77 -2.59
CA ALA A 35 6.87 10.92 -1.22
C ALA A 35 7.51 9.64 -0.71
N ILE A 36 6.87 8.50 -0.96
CA ILE A 36 7.41 7.20 -0.54
C ILE A 36 8.74 6.94 -1.23
N SER A 37 8.83 7.22 -2.53
CA SER A 37 10.06 7.00 -3.29
C SER A 37 11.21 7.89 -2.80
N GLN A 38 10.90 9.11 -2.38
CA GLN A 38 11.91 10.05 -1.92
C GLN A 38 12.34 9.81 -0.47
N GLU A 39 11.39 9.41 0.38
CA GLU A 39 11.63 9.30 1.82
C GLU A 39 11.97 7.90 2.29
N THR A 40 11.85 6.91 1.42
CA THR A 40 12.18 5.51 1.76
C THR A 40 12.99 4.88 0.63
N THR A 41 13.49 3.67 0.89
CA THR A 41 14.18 2.89 -0.14
C THR A 41 13.22 2.01 -0.95
N HIS A 42 11.93 2.07 -0.62
CA HIS A 42 10.95 1.17 -1.22
C HIS A 42 10.41 1.69 -2.55
N HIS A 43 9.90 0.78 -3.36
CA HIS A 43 9.26 1.12 -4.63
C HIS A 43 7.76 1.28 -4.40
N ALA A 44 7.19 2.34 -4.94
CA ALA A 44 5.75 2.57 -4.85
C ALA A 44 5.16 2.66 -6.24
N LEU A 45 4.00 2.03 -6.42
CA LEU A 45 3.25 2.02 -7.67
C LEU A 45 1.84 2.50 -7.39
N LEU A 46 1.24 3.16 -8.36
CA LEU A 46 -0.12 3.68 -8.26
C LEU A 46 -1.05 2.96 -9.21
N VAL A 47 -2.21 2.54 -8.69
CA VAL A 47 -3.34 2.13 -9.51
C VAL A 47 -4.56 2.93 -9.07
N SER A 48 -5.52 3.10 -9.97
CA SER A 48 -6.61 4.06 -9.75
C SER A 48 -7.93 3.45 -9.30
N ASP A 49 -8.06 2.14 -9.34
CA ASP A 49 -9.31 1.50 -8.90
C ASP A 49 -9.05 0.07 -8.40
N GLY A 50 -10.09 -0.53 -7.83
CA GLY A 50 -9.98 -1.86 -7.24
C GLY A 50 -9.71 -2.98 -8.24
N PHE A 51 -10.24 -2.85 -9.46
CA PHE A 51 -10.02 -3.87 -10.48
C PHE A 51 -8.57 -3.89 -10.94
N GLN A 52 -7.98 -2.72 -11.15
CA GLN A 52 -6.57 -2.62 -11.46
C GLN A 52 -5.72 -3.16 -10.31
N ALA A 53 -6.14 -2.86 -9.07
CA ALA A 53 -5.42 -3.35 -7.89
C ALA A 53 -5.40 -4.87 -7.84
N LEU A 54 -6.55 -5.51 -8.05
CA LEU A 54 -6.63 -6.97 -8.04
C LEU A 54 -5.69 -7.60 -9.07
N LYS A 55 -5.67 -7.05 -10.27
CA LYS A 55 -4.80 -7.53 -11.33
C LYS A 55 -3.32 -7.35 -10.95
N THR A 56 -2.98 -6.15 -10.50
CA THR A 56 -1.61 -5.82 -10.16
C THR A 56 -1.09 -6.64 -8.98
N ILE A 57 -1.91 -6.84 -7.96
CA ILE A 57 -1.53 -7.62 -6.78
C ILE A 57 -1.24 -9.06 -7.17
N HIS A 58 -2.06 -9.62 -8.05
CA HIS A 58 -1.85 -10.98 -8.53
C HIS A 58 -0.50 -11.12 -9.24
N GLU A 59 -0.14 -10.12 -10.04
CA GLU A 59 1.09 -10.15 -10.85
C GLU A 59 2.33 -9.80 -10.05
N LEU A 60 2.26 -8.75 -9.23
CA LEU A 60 3.45 -8.19 -8.57
C LEU A 60 3.65 -8.66 -7.14
N LYS A 61 2.59 -9.08 -6.47
CA LYS A 61 2.62 -9.52 -5.07
C LYS A 61 3.29 -8.48 -4.17
N PRO A 62 2.70 -7.28 -4.03
CA PRO A 62 3.31 -6.23 -3.22
C PRO A 62 3.43 -6.63 -1.75
N ASN A 63 4.34 -5.96 -1.06
CA ASN A 63 4.61 -6.23 0.35
C ASN A 63 3.70 -5.41 1.28
N LEU A 64 3.11 -4.33 0.76
CA LEU A 64 2.24 -3.45 1.52
C LEU A 64 1.21 -2.83 0.59
N LEU A 65 -0.01 -2.67 1.08
CA LEU A 65 -1.07 -1.96 0.36
C LEU A 65 -1.41 -0.68 1.11
N ILE A 66 -1.60 0.39 0.36
CA ILE A 66 -2.14 1.64 0.88
C ILE A 66 -3.38 1.92 0.03
N ILE A 67 -4.55 1.82 0.64
CA ILE A 67 -5.82 1.84 -0.09
C ILE A 67 -6.68 2.99 0.40
N ASP A 68 -7.17 3.84 -0.53
CA ASP A 68 -8.22 4.78 -0.21
C ASP A 68 -9.52 4.00 -0.04
N TYR A 69 -10.25 4.27 1.02
CA TYR A 69 -11.54 3.60 1.22
C TYR A 69 -12.53 3.95 0.10
N GLN A 70 -12.55 5.22 -0.31
CA GLN A 70 -13.52 5.68 -1.31
C GLN A 70 -12.96 5.56 -2.71
N LEU A 71 -13.20 4.41 -3.32
CA LEU A 71 -12.79 4.12 -4.69
C LEU A 71 -14.02 3.99 -5.58
N PRO A 72 -13.88 4.23 -6.90
CA PRO A 72 -14.99 3.99 -7.81
C PRO A 72 -15.30 2.50 -7.93
N HIS A 73 -16.57 2.16 -8.06
CA HIS A 73 -17.09 0.81 -8.32
C HIS A 73 -16.91 -0.20 -7.18
N MET A 74 -15.94 -0.02 -6.32
CA MET A 74 -15.62 -0.96 -5.25
C MET A 74 -14.88 -0.17 -4.17
N ASN A 75 -15.37 -0.19 -2.92
CA ASN A 75 -14.66 0.52 -1.85
C ASN A 75 -13.47 -0.29 -1.36
N GLY A 76 -12.67 0.34 -0.49
CA GLY A 76 -11.44 -0.28 0.00
C GLY A 76 -11.67 -1.57 0.80
N ILE A 77 -12.76 -1.66 1.55
CA ILE A 77 -13.10 -2.87 2.30
C ILE A 77 -13.46 -4.01 1.34
N GLU A 78 -14.26 -3.72 0.32
CA GLU A 78 -14.61 -4.72 -0.69
C GLU A 78 -13.36 -5.23 -1.40
N LEU A 79 -12.43 -4.33 -1.72
CA LEU A 79 -11.18 -4.72 -2.34
C LEU A 79 -10.39 -5.65 -1.42
N TYR A 80 -10.25 -5.25 -0.16
CA TYR A 80 -9.51 -6.05 0.81
C TYR A 80 -10.10 -7.46 0.94
N ASP A 81 -11.43 -7.54 1.03
CA ASP A 81 -12.12 -8.82 1.18
C ASP A 81 -11.95 -9.70 -0.06
N ARG A 82 -11.96 -9.11 -1.24
CA ARG A 82 -11.75 -9.86 -2.48
C ARG A 82 -10.34 -10.43 -2.54
N LEU A 83 -9.36 -9.72 -2.02
CA LEU A 83 -7.99 -10.23 -1.94
C LEU A 83 -7.93 -11.47 -1.07
N GLY A 84 -8.59 -11.44 0.09
CA GLY A 84 -8.60 -12.58 0.99
C GLY A 84 -9.35 -13.79 0.43
N ALA A 85 -10.22 -13.58 -0.54
CA ALA A 85 -11.00 -14.65 -1.15
C ALA A 85 -10.25 -15.35 -2.30
N VAL A 86 -9.15 -14.77 -2.78
CA VAL A 86 -8.38 -15.38 -3.87
C VAL A 86 -7.53 -16.51 -3.30
N LYS A 87 -7.76 -17.71 -3.80
CA LYS A 87 -7.07 -18.89 -3.31
C LYS A 87 -5.57 -18.78 -3.53
N GLY A 88 -4.81 -19.03 -2.49
CA GLY A 88 -3.35 -18.94 -2.55
C GLY A 88 -2.78 -17.54 -2.46
N LEU A 89 -3.65 -16.55 -2.28
CA LEU A 89 -3.21 -15.17 -2.15
C LEU A 89 -3.58 -14.67 -0.75
N GLU A 90 -2.58 -14.36 0.03
CA GLU A 90 -2.79 -13.77 1.34
C GLU A 90 -2.67 -12.26 1.22
N ALA A 91 -3.60 -11.53 1.83
CA ALA A 91 -3.56 -10.08 1.77
C ALA A 91 -2.32 -9.57 2.49
N PRO A 92 -1.52 -8.70 1.86
CA PRO A 92 -0.37 -8.11 2.55
C PRO A 92 -0.84 -7.12 3.62
N PRO A 93 0.06 -6.67 4.50
CA PRO A 93 -0.28 -5.59 5.42
C PRO A 93 -0.92 -4.44 4.68
N THR A 94 -1.94 -3.85 5.25
CA THR A 94 -2.76 -2.86 4.57
C THR A 94 -3.00 -1.63 5.45
N ILE A 95 -2.79 -0.46 4.86
CA ILE A 95 -3.18 0.83 5.45
C ILE A 95 -4.38 1.32 4.66
N MET A 96 -5.46 1.67 5.36
CA MET A 96 -6.65 2.21 4.71
C MET A 96 -6.85 3.67 5.10
N MET A 97 -6.96 4.51 4.08
CA MET A 97 -7.08 5.96 4.25
C MET A 97 -8.49 6.40 3.99
N SER A 98 -9.03 7.27 4.83
CA SER A 98 -10.33 7.89 4.58
C SER A 98 -10.57 9.07 5.50
N ALA A 99 -11.32 10.06 5.02
CA ALA A 99 -11.81 11.14 5.88
C ALA A 99 -12.88 10.62 6.83
N ARG A 100 -13.58 9.55 6.44
CA ARG A 100 -14.59 8.88 7.24
C ARG A 100 -14.28 7.39 7.26
N LEU A 101 -13.54 6.97 8.25
CA LEU A 101 -13.14 5.58 8.36
C LEU A 101 -14.32 4.71 8.78
N PRO A 102 -14.55 3.58 8.09
CA PRO A 102 -15.56 2.62 8.52
C PRO A 102 -15.00 1.80 9.67
N THR A 103 -14.90 2.42 10.84
CA THR A 103 -14.18 1.86 11.98
C THR A 103 -14.66 0.48 12.39
N HIS A 104 -15.96 0.25 12.32
CA HIS A 104 -16.53 -1.04 12.67
C HIS A 104 -16.06 -2.15 11.72
N GLU A 105 -16.02 -1.85 10.43
CA GLU A 105 -15.56 -2.81 9.44
C GLU A 105 -14.06 -3.02 9.49
N ILE A 106 -13.31 -1.96 9.72
CA ILE A 106 -11.86 -2.05 9.84
C ILE A 106 -11.45 -2.90 11.04
N ALA A 107 -12.18 -2.76 12.15
CA ALA A 107 -11.89 -3.50 13.39
C ALA A 107 -11.98 -5.02 13.23
N LYS A 108 -12.74 -5.48 12.24
CA LYS A 108 -12.91 -6.92 11.98
C LYS A 108 -11.76 -7.49 11.14
N ARG A 109 -10.86 -6.66 10.67
CA ARG A 109 -9.83 -7.03 9.70
C ARG A 109 -8.46 -6.57 10.15
N LYS A 110 -7.43 -7.12 9.52
CA LYS A 110 -6.04 -6.71 9.82
C LYS A 110 -5.67 -5.51 8.95
N ILE A 111 -6.26 -4.38 9.26
CA ILE A 111 -6.06 -3.13 8.53
C ILE A 111 -5.65 -2.06 9.51
N VAL A 112 -4.62 -1.28 9.14
CA VAL A 112 -4.24 -0.08 9.88
C VAL A 112 -5.03 1.09 9.32
N ALA A 113 -5.82 1.74 10.16
CA ALA A 113 -6.63 2.88 9.74
C ALA A 113 -5.82 4.16 9.77
N MET A 114 -5.97 4.99 8.75
CA MET A 114 -5.34 6.31 8.72
C MET A 114 -6.36 7.35 8.30
N LYS A 115 -6.76 8.18 9.23
CA LYS A 115 -7.79 9.18 8.99
C LYS A 115 -7.23 10.39 8.28
N LYS A 116 -7.89 10.82 7.20
CA LYS A 116 -7.54 12.05 6.49
C LYS A 116 -8.14 13.26 7.21
N PRO A 117 -7.43 14.37 7.32
CA PRO A 117 -6.06 14.57 6.85
C PRO A 117 -5.06 13.97 7.83
N PHE A 118 -3.94 13.51 7.32
CA PHE A 118 -2.86 12.97 8.16
C PHE A 118 -1.53 13.61 7.76
N GLU A 119 -0.58 13.56 8.68
CA GLU A 119 0.76 14.03 8.39
C GLU A 119 1.53 12.97 7.59
N LEU A 120 2.34 13.42 6.63
CA LEU A 120 3.15 12.50 5.85
C LEU A 120 4.00 11.61 6.76
N GLN A 121 4.55 12.18 7.83
CA GLN A 121 5.39 11.42 8.76
C GLN A 121 4.62 10.28 9.42
N GLU A 122 3.34 10.47 9.71
CA GLU A 122 2.49 9.39 10.24
C GLU A 122 2.43 8.22 9.26
N LEU A 123 2.23 8.53 7.99
CA LEU A 123 2.17 7.50 6.95
C LEU A 123 3.51 6.77 6.84
N LEU A 124 4.60 7.53 6.79
CA LEU A 124 5.94 6.94 6.68
C LEU A 124 6.27 6.05 7.87
N ASN A 125 5.91 6.48 9.08
CA ASN A 125 6.11 5.67 10.28
C ASN A 125 5.32 4.37 10.23
N SER A 126 4.08 4.43 9.77
CA SER A 126 3.25 3.24 9.63
C SER A 126 3.82 2.27 8.60
N ILE A 127 4.33 2.78 7.49
CA ILE A 127 4.97 1.98 6.46
C ILE A 127 6.16 1.22 7.05
N GLU A 128 7.05 1.93 7.74
CA GLU A 128 8.23 1.31 8.31
C GLU A 128 7.87 0.23 9.34
N LYS A 129 6.87 0.51 10.16
CA LYS A 129 6.41 -0.43 11.18
C LYS A 129 5.86 -1.70 10.56
N LEU A 130 5.07 -1.57 9.50
CA LEU A 130 4.43 -2.71 8.86
C LEU A 130 5.42 -3.54 8.02
N LEU A 131 6.47 -2.92 7.52
CA LEU A 131 7.47 -3.60 6.70
C LEU A 131 8.68 -4.10 7.50
N ALA A 132 8.72 -3.78 8.78
CA ALA A 132 9.85 -4.19 9.64
C ALA A 132 9.93 -5.71 9.82
#